data_7f3027ef3b9ef2f8489e66794447bac1
#
_entry.id   7f3027ef3b9ef2f8489e66794447bac1
#
_cell.length_a   1.000
_cell.length_b   1.000
_cell.length_c   1.000
_cell.angle_alpha   90.00
_cell.angle_beta   90.00
_cell.angle_gamma   90.00
#
_symmetry.space_group_name_H-M   'P 1'
#
loop_
_entity.id
_entity.type
_entity.pdbx_description
1 polymer ?
#
loop_
_entity_poly.entity_id
_entity_poly.type
_entity_poly.pdbx_seq_one_letter_code
_entity_poly.pdbx_strand_id
1 'polypeptide(L)'
;SKDTGNEVNTSWDEIIENYQEKYPDESMELHRRIKGEMPKNFEENFKVFLEECNLNNLSMATRKASKACLDFFVKEMPELIGGSADLTPSNNTFSASSSTFSNENPSGNHINYGVREFGMSAIMNGMVLHGGIKPYGATFLVFTDYARNAVRLSALMGLPNIFVYTHDSVALGEDGPTHQPIEHMVTLRSTPNLNNWRPADLVETAVAWKNAVSSTKTPT
;
A
#
# COMPACT_ATOMS: atom_id res chain seq x y z
N SER A 1 -6.18 29.49 20.11
CA SER A 1 -6.62 29.27 21.48
C SER A 1 -7.56 28.06 21.56
N LYS A 2 -7.95 27.63 22.77
CA LYS A 2 -8.90 26.52 22.95
C LYS A 2 -10.27 26.87 22.34
N ASP A 3 -10.67 28.12 22.46
CA ASP A 3 -11.96 28.60 21.95
C ASP A 3 -12.00 28.55 20.41
N THR A 4 -10.94 28.99 19.73
CA THR A 4 -10.80 28.88 18.29
C THR A 4 -10.85 27.42 17.83
N GLY A 5 -10.22 26.51 18.57
CA GLY A 5 -10.27 25.08 18.26
C GLY A 5 -11.69 24.50 18.40
N ASN A 6 -12.43 24.91 19.43
CA ASN A 6 -13.82 24.50 19.61
C ASN A 6 -14.73 25.03 18.49
N GLU A 7 -14.58 26.29 18.09
CA GLU A 7 -15.34 26.88 16.98
C GLU A 7 -15.10 26.11 15.67
N VAL A 8 -13.85 25.80 15.35
CA VAL A 8 -13.51 25.02 14.12
C VAL A 8 -14.13 23.61 14.21
N ASN A 9 -14.06 22.97 15.37
CA ASN A 9 -14.64 21.63 15.53
C ASN A 9 -16.17 21.65 15.36
N THR A 10 -16.86 22.61 16.00
CA THR A 10 -18.32 22.76 15.85
C THR A 10 -18.72 23.00 14.40
N SER A 11 -18.00 23.87 13.69
CA SER A 11 -18.26 24.12 12.28
C SER A 11 -18.04 22.87 11.42
N TRP A 12 -17.02 22.08 11.74
CA TRP A 12 -16.77 20.79 11.06
C TRP A 12 -17.90 19.79 11.33
N ASP A 13 -18.36 19.68 12.55
CA ASP A 13 -19.43 18.76 12.94
C ASP A 13 -20.73 19.09 12.18
N GLU A 14 -21.09 20.36 12.10
CA GLU A 14 -22.24 20.84 11.30
C GLU A 14 -22.11 20.48 9.80
N ILE A 15 -20.90 20.63 9.23
CA ILE A 15 -20.64 20.29 7.83
C ILE A 15 -20.83 18.78 7.61
N ILE A 16 -20.32 17.95 8.52
CA ILE A 16 -20.42 16.48 8.42
C ILE A 16 -21.87 16.03 8.57
N GLU A 17 -22.63 16.59 9.50
CA GLU A 17 -24.05 16.27 9.67
C GLU A 17 -24.84 16.61 8.39
N ASN A 18 -24.68 17.80 7.83
CA ASN A 18 -25.29 18.20 6.57
C ASN A 18 -24.87 17.31 5.39
N TYR A 19 -23.60 16.89 5.36
CA TYR A 19 -23.08 15.98 4.32
C TYR A 19 -23.74 14.59 4.44
N GLN A 20 -23.88 14.07 5.67
CA GLN A 20 -24.50 12.79 5.93
C GLN A 20 -25.99 12.77 5.55
N GLU A 21 -26.72 13.85 5.81
CA GLU A 21 -28.13 13.98 5.39
C GLU A 21 -28.28 13.99 3.86
N LYS A 22 -27.38 14.72 3.18
CA LYS A 22 -27.48 14.93 1.74
C LYS A 22 -26.88 13.79 0.91
N TYR A 23 -25.84 13.13 1.43
CA TYR A 23 -25.05 12.07 0.77
C TYR A 23 -24.79 10.91 1.72
N PRO A 24 -25.83 10.13 2.09
CA PRO A 24 -25.68 9.10 3.13
C PRO A 24 -24.68 7.98 2.77
N ASP A 25 -24.68 7.52 1.53
CA ASP A 25 -23.80 6.44 1.08
C ASP A 25 -22.34 6.90 1.03
N GLU A 26 -22.08 8.09 0.49
CA GLU A 26 -20.74 8.68 0.43
C GLU A 26 -20.22 8.99 1.83
N SER A 27 -21.09 9.44 2.73
CA SER A 27 -20.75 9.70 4.12
C SER A 27 -20.38 8.41 4.87
N MET A 28 -21.12 7.33 4.66
CA MET A 28 -20.77 6.01 5.23
C MET A 28 -19.40 5.55 4.73
N GLU A 29 -19.12 5.69 3.44
CA GLU A 29 -17.83 5.32 2.86
C GLU A 29 -16.70 6.20 3.38
N LEU A 30 -16.90 7.51 3.52
CA LEU A 30 -15.92 8.42 4.13
C LEU A 30 -15.59 8.00 5.57
N HIS A 31 -16.59 7.72 6.39
CA HIS A 31 -16.40 7.27 7.77
C HIS A 31 -15.68 5.93 7.85
N ARG A 32 -16.03 4.97 6.97
CA ARG A 32 -15.34 3.69 6.87
C ARG A 32 -13.84 3.87 6.63
N ARG A 33 -13.49 4.70 5.66
CA ARG A 33 -12.08 4.97 5.29
C ARG A 33 -11.32 5.69 6.41
N ILE A 34 -11.93 6.70 7.04
CA ILE A 34 -11.31 7.42 8.17
C ILE A 34 -11.05 6.48 9.35
N LYS A 35 -11.97 5.56 9.63
CA LYS A 35 -11.80 4.53 10.66
C LYS A 35 -10.82 3.41 10.27
N GLY A 36 -10.44 3.31 9.00
CA GLY A 36 -9.59 2.23 8.48
C GLY A 36 -10.28 0.87 8.45
N GLU A 37 -11.61 0.85 8.43
CA GLU A 37 -12.41 -0.37 8.35
C GLU A 37 -12.37 -0.95 6.93
N MET A 38 -12.40 -2.28 6.83
CA MET A 38 -12.42 -2.96 5.54
C MET A 38 -13.76 -2.78 4.83
N PRO A 39 -13.81 -2.84 3.48
CA PRO A 39 -15.06 -2.80 2.73
C PRO A 39 -16.04 -3.91 3.15
N LYS A 40 -17.33 -3.62 3.04
CA LYS A 40 -18.38 -4.63 3.24
C LYS A 40 -18.15 -5.78 2.26
N ASN A 41 -18.28 -7.01 2.68
CA ASN A 41 -18.04 -8.22 1.88
C ASN A 41 -16.58 -8.49 1.48
N PHE A 42 -15.61 -7.72 2.00
CA PHE A 42 -14.19 -7.91 1.66
C PHE A 42 -13.70 -9.34 1.90
N GLU A 43 -14.04 -9.94 3.03
CA GLU A 43 -13.61 -11.30 3.37
C GLU A 43 -14.21 -12.35 2.41
N GLU A 44 -15.46 -12.17 2.00
CA GLU A 44 -16.14 -13.06 1.04
C GLU A 44 -15.50 -12.93 -0.36
N ASN A 45 -15.30 -11.69 -0.82
CA ASN A 45 -14.68 -11.42 -2.11
C ASN A 45 -13.23 -11.93 -2.15
N PHE A 46 -12.49 -11.75 -1.05
CA PHE A 46 -11.13 -12.27 -0.95
C PHE A 46 -11.11 -13.80 -0.97
N LYS A 47 -12.05 -14.47 -0.32
CA LYS A 47 -12.15 -15.94 -0.35
C LYS A 47 -12.34 -16.45 -1.78
N VAL A 48 -13.23 -15.83 -2.55
CA VAL A 48 -13.44 -16.18 -3.97
C VAL A 48 -12.17 -15.96 -4.77
N PHE A 49 -11.52 -14.81 -4.60
CA PHE A 49 -10.25 -14.52 -5.26
C PHE A 49 -9.16 -15.54 -4.91
N LEU A 50 -9.06 -15.94 -3.64
CA LEU A 50 -8.07 -16.93 -3.20
C LEU A 50 -8.33 -18.32 -3.81
N GLU A 51 -9.59 -18.73 -3.94
CA GLU A 51 -9.99 -19.95 -4.63
C GLU A 51 -9.60 -19.90 -6.12
N GLU A 52 -9.83 -18.78 -6.79
CA GLU A 52 -9.38 -18.55 -8.17
C GLU A 52 -7.85 -18.62 -8.31
N CYS A 53 -7.09 -18.01 -7.37
CA CYS A 53 -5.63 -18.11 -7.33
C CYS A 53 -5.15 -19.56 -7.21
N ASN A 54 -5.82 -20.36 -6.38
CA ASN A 54 -5.48 -21.76 -6.17
C ASN A 54 -5.80 -22.62 -7.39
N LEU A 55 -6.94 -22.39 -8.05
CA LEU A 55 -7.34 -23.09 -9.28
C LEU A 55 -6.43 -22.74 -10.47
N ASN A 56 -6.00 -21.49 -10.55
CA ASN A 56 -5.13 -20.98 -11.60
C ASN A 56 -3.65 -21.01 -11.21
N ASN A 57 -3.22 -21.99 -10.44
CA ASN A 57 -1.85 -22.09 -9.90
C ASN A 57 -0.79 -22.16 -11.04
N LEU A 58 -0.65 -21.05 -11.75
CA LEU A 58 0.28 -20.87 -12.84
C LEU A 58 1.67 -20.55 -12.30
N SER A 59 2.67 -21.23 -12.81
CA SER A 59 4.07 -20.85 -12.57
C SER A 59 4.31 -19.46 -13.15
N MET A 60 4.53 -18.47 -12.28
CA MET A 60 4.81 -17.09 -12.67
C MET A 60 5.81 -16.43 -11.73
N ALA A 61 6.49 -15.39 -12.21
CA ALA A 61 7.32 -14.56 -11.34
C ALA A 61 6.46 -13.90 -10.25
N THR A 62 6.94 -13.86 -9.00
CA THR A 62 6.18 -13.33 -7.86
C THR A 62 5.76 -11.86 -8.02
N ARG A 63 6.52 -11.04 -8.77
CA ARG A 63 6.09 -9.68 -9.15
C ARG A 63 4.82 -9.66 -10.02
N LYS A 64 4.61 -10.71 -10.87
CA LYS A 64 3.38 -10.85 -11.66
C LYS A 64 2.23 -11.35 -10.77
N ALA A 65 2.52 -12.23 -9.82
CA ALA A 65 1.56 -12.64 -8.79
C ALA A 65 1.11 -11.42 -7.96
N SER A 66 2.06 -10.59 -7.53
CA SER A 66 1.76 -9.33 -6.83
C SER A 66 0.90 -8.38 -7.68
N LYS A 67 1.13 -8.30 -9.00
CA LYS A 67 0.27 -7.51 -9.88
C LYS A 67 -1.17 -8.05 -9.92
N ALA A 68 -1.34 -9.35 -10.04
CA ALA A 68 -2.67 -9.96 -10.04
C ALA A 68 -3.41 -9.67 -8.71
N CYS A 69 -2.71 -9.72 -7.59
CA CYS A 69 -3.25 -9.31 -6.31
C CYS A 69 -3.60 -7.81 -6.29
N LEU A 70 -2.73 -6.95 -6.80
CA LEU A 70 -2.97 -5.51 -6.86
C LEU A 70 -4.19 -5.19 -7.74
N ASP A 71 -4.39 -5.91 -8.86
CA ASP A 71 -5.57 -5.76 -9.72
C ASP A 71 -6.87 -6.04 -8.95
N PHE A 72 -6.87 -7.03 -8.05
CA PHE A 72 -7.98 -7.31 -7.16
C PHE A 72 -8.15 -6.23 -6.08
N PHE A 73 -7.10 -5.95 -5.31
CA PHE A 73 -7.20 -5.05 -4.14
C PHE A 73 -7.51 -3.61 -4.52
N VAL A 74 -6.96 -3.07 -5.60
CA VAL A 74 -7.26 -1.70 -6.08
C VAL A 74 -8.73 -1.56 -6.49
N LYS A 75 -9.32 -2.64 -7.00
CA LYS A 75 -10.75 -2.65 -7.35
C LYS A 75 -11.64 -2.69 -6.10
N GLU A 76 -11.26 -3.50 -5.10
CA GLU A 76 -12.04 -3.66 -3.87
C GLU A 76 -11.88 -2.48 -2.90
N MET A 77 -10.74 -1.78 -2.95
CA MET A 77 -10.34 -0.75 -2.00
C MET A 77 -9.92 0.54 -2.73
N PRO A 78 -10.85 1.44 -3.06
CA PRO A 78 -10.52 2.70 -3.74
C PRO A 78 -9.55 3.60 -2.97
N GLU A 79 -9.41 3.41 -1.65
CA GLU A 79 -8.42 4.09 -0.80
C GLU A 79 -7.01 3.51 -0.92
N LEU A 80 -6.81 2.41 -1.64
CA LEU A 80 -5.50 1.84 -1.90
C LEU A 80 -4.80 2.64 -3.02
N ILE A 81 -3.86 3.48 -2.64
CA ILE A 81 -3.17 4.44 -3.52
C ILE A 81 -1.66 4.21 -3.44
N GLY A 82 -0.98 4.18 -4.56
CA GLY A 82 0.47 4.03 -4.52
C GLY A 82 1.13 3.95 -5.89
N GLY A 83 2.34 3.42 -5.92
CA GLY A 83 3.13 3.32 -7.15
C GLY A 83 4.54 2.86 -6.87
N SER A 84 5.48 3.26 -7.70
CA SER A 84 6.89 2.88 -7.58
C SER A 84 7.84 4.08 -7.64
N ALA A 85 9.02 3.90 -7.09
CA ALA A 85 10.13 4.84 -7.23
C ALA A 85 10.77 4.69 -8.63
N ASP A 86 10.06 5.16 -9.65
CA ASP A 86 10.40 5.12 -11.09
C ASP A 86 10.61 3.70 -11.68
N LEU A 87 10.05 2.68 -11.03
CA LEU A 87 10.20 1.27 -11.43
C LEU A 87 8.86 0.58 -11.71
N THR A 88 7.81 1.34 -12.01
CA THR A 88 6.45 0.83 -12.21
C THR A 88 6.38 -0.37 -13.18
N PRO A 89 7.01 -0.34 -14.37
CA PRO A 89 6.97 -1.49 -15.28
C PRO A 89 7.72 -2.72 -14.74
N SER A 90 8.83 -2.51 -14.03
CA SER A 90 9.66 -3.58 -13.47
C SER A 90 9.02 -4.21 -12.24
N ASN A 91 8.42 -3.40 -11.37
CA ASN A 91 7.73 -3.85 -10.15
C ASN A 91 6.31 -4.35 -10.43
N ASN A 92 5.76 -4.10 -11.62
CA ASN A 92 4.38 -4.41 -11.99
C ASN A 92 3.34 -3.78 -11.04
N THR A 93 3.48 -2.50 -10.71
CA THR A 93 2.63 -1.79 -9.75
C THR A 93 1.56 -0.90 -10.37
N PHE A 94 1.33 -1.00 -11.65
CA PHE A 94 0.19 -0.37 -12.33
C PHE A 94 -0.93 -1.39 -12.52
N SER A 95 -2.01 -1.27 -11.73
CA SER A 95 -3.18 -2.13 -11.82
C SER A 95 -4.01 -1.83 -13.08
N ALA A 96 -4.78 -2.80 -13.55
CA ALA A 96 -5.75 -2.60 -14.63
C ALA A 96 -6.81 -1.54 -14.31
N SER A 97 -7.10 -1.30 -13.02
CA SER A 97 -8.02 -0.28 -12.53
C SER A 97 -7.30 1.01 -12.07
N SER A 98 -6.00 1.14 -12.35
CA SER A 98 -5.24 2.33 -11.97
C SER A 98 -5.31 3.41 -13.03
N SER A 99 -5.30 4.65 -12.54
CA SER A 99 -5.03 5.84 -13.37
C SER A 99 -4.04 6.74 -12.64
N THR A 100 -3.22 7.44 -13.40
CA THR A 100 -2.19 8.31 -12.83
C THR A 100 -2.81 9.47 -12.08
N PHE A 101 -2.38 9.68 -10.84
CA PHE A 101 -2.69 10.86 -10.05
C PHE A 101 -1.90 12.06 -10.60
N SER A 102 -2.60 13.12 -10.98
CA SER A 102 -2.01 14.35 -11.49
C SER A 102 -2.94 15.54 -11.23
N ASN A 103 -2.49 16.74 -11.57
CA ASN A 103 -3.35 17.93 -11.50
C ASN A 103 -4.58 17.82 -12.42
N GLU A 104 -4.43 17.16 -13.56
CA GLU A 104 -5.50 16.91 -14.53
C GLU A 104 -6.40 15.74 -14.10
N ASN A 105 -5.90 14.85 -13.26
CA ASN A 105 -6.62 13.68 -12.74
C ASN A 105 -6.41 13.51 -11.23
N PRO A 106 -7.04 14.36 -10.40
CA PRO A 106 -6.91 14.29 -8.95
C PRO A 106 -7.62 13.08 -8.32
N SER A 107 -8.42 12.35 -9.07
CA SER A 107 -9.03 11.08 -8.66
C SER A 107 -8.16 9.85 -8.98
N GLY A 108 -7.00 10.05 -9.59
CA GLY A 108 -6.06 8.96 -9.86
C GLY A 108 -5.55 8.30 -8.59
N ASN A 109 -5.24 7.02 -8.69
CA ASN A 109 -4.76 6.21 -7.56
C ASN A 109 -3.35 5.66 -7.76
N HIS A 110 -2.68 6.04 -8.85
CA HIS A 110 -1.29 5.67 -9.11
C HIS A 110 -0.38 6.91 -9.05
N ILE A 111 0.63 6.85 -8.16
CA ILE A 111 1.57 7.95 -7.94
C ILE A 111 2.92 7.62 -8.58
N ASN A 112 3.39 8.49 -9.45
CA ASN A 112 4.74 8.45 -9.98
C ASN A 112 5.70 9.17 -9.02
N TYR A 113 6.33 8.42 -8.11
CA TYR A 113 7.21 8.99 -7.08
C TYR A 113 8.56 9.50 -7.63
N GLY A 114 8.96 9.05 -8.82
CA GLY A 114 10.29 9.27 -9.38
C GLY A 114 11.36 8.47 -8.62
N VAL A 115 12.63 8.66 -8.94
CA VAL A 115 13.78 8.00 -8.28
C VAL A 115 13.98 8.61 -6.89
N ARG A 116 13.12 8.25 -5.92
CA ARG A 116 13.04 8.85 -4.58
C ARG A 116 12.51 7.86 -3.55
N GLU A 117 13.24 6.81 -3.25
CA GLU A 117 12.81 5.74 -2.34
C GLU A 117 12.53 6.25 -0.92
N PHE A 118 13.40 7.13 -0.41
CA PHE A 118 13.18 7.80 0.87
C PHE A 118 11.94 8.71 0.81
N GLY A 119 11.85 9.56 -0.22
CA GLY A 119 10.74 10.48 -0.40
C GLY A 119 9.40 9.73 -0.52
N MET A 120 9.35 8.67 -1.32
CA MET A 120 8.19 7.78 -1.45
C MET A 120 7.76 7.25 -0.08
N SER A 121 8.66 6.63 0.66
CA SER A 121 8.38 6.03 1.96
C SER A 121 7.95 7.07 3.01
N ALA A 122 8.56 8.26 2.98
CA ALA A 122 8.20 9.37 3.88
C ALA A 122 6.82 9.98 3.53
N ILE A 123 6.49 10.11 2.25
CA ILE A 123 5.17 10.54 1.78
C ILE A 123 4.11 9.54 2.23
N MET A 124 4.36 8.24 2.10
CA MET A 124 3.46 7.18 2.58
C MET A 124 3.22 7.29 4.09
N ASN A 125 4.25 7.57 4.88
CA ASN A 125 4.08 7.83 6.32
C ASN A 125 3.11 8.99 6.57
N GLY A 126 3.25 10.09 5.83
CA GLY A 126 2.35 11.24 5.90
C GLY A 126 0.91 10.90 5.48
N MET A 127 0.74 10.09 4.43
CA MET A 127 -0.58 9.67 3.96
C MET A 127 -1.32 8.83 5.01
N VAL A 128 -0.64 7.88 5.65
CA VAL A 128 -1.23 7.11 6.76
C VAL A 128 -1.58 7.98 7.94
N LEU A 129 -0.72 8.93 8.31
CA LEU A 129 -1.00 9.87 9.42
C LEU A 129 -2.18 10.79 9.13
N HIS A 130 -2.41 11.15 7.88
CA HIS A 130 -3.58 11.91 7.46
C HIS A 130 -4.88 11.12 7.68
N GLY A 131 -4.83 9.80 7.44
CA GLY A 131 -6.00 8.91 7.53
C GLY A 131 -6.83 8.86 6.25
N GLY A 132 -7.71 7.85 6.16
CA GLY A 132 -8.60 7.65 5.01
C GLY A 132 -7.95 7.11 3.75
N ILE A 133 -6.64 6.90 3.77
CA ILE A 133 -5.81 6.43 2.65
C ILE A 133 -4.95 5.25 3.12
N LYS A 134 -4.83 4.25 2.27
CA LYS A 134 -3.96 3.10 2.46
C LYS A 134 -2.87 3.10 1.38
N PRO A 135 -1.65 3.61 1.69
CA PRO A 135 -0.62 3.74 0.68
C PRO A 135 0.17 2.45 0.48
N TYR A 136 0.60 2.21 -0.78
CA TYR A 136 1.64 1.25 -1.10
C TYR A 136 2.75 1.93 -1.91
N GLY A 137 3.98 1.44 -1.73
CA GLY A 137 5.14 1.94 -2.46
C GLY A 137 6.10 0.83 -2.83
N ALA A 138 6.61 0.86 -4.05
CA ALA A 138 7.43 -0.21 -4.58
C ALA A 138 8.78 0.28 -5.09
N THR A 139 9.77 -0.59 -4.92
CA THR A 139 11.11 -0.45 -5.51
C THR A 139 11.77 -1.83 -5.56
N PHE A 140 13.01 -1.93 -6.02
CA PHE A 140 13.80 -3.15 -5.86
C PHE A 140 14.22 -3.30 -4.39
N LEU A 141 14.34 -4.54 -3.91
CA LEU A 141 14.70 -4.80 -2.53
C LEU A 141 16.03 -4.14 -2.13
N VAL A 142 17.04 -4.15 -3.00
CA VAL A 142 18.33 -3.50 -2.75
C VAL A 142 18.21 -2.01 -2.45
N PHE A 143 17.25 -1.32 -3.05
CA PHE A 143 17.04 0.12 -2.85
C PHE A 143 16.34 0.47 -1.53
N THR A 144 16.00 -0.52 -0.71
CA THR A 144 15.62 -0.27 0.68
C THR A 144 16.72 0.43 1.47
N ASP A 145 17.97 0.32 1.03
CA ASP A 145 19.09 1.07 1.62
C ASP A 145 18.86 2.58 1.58
N TYR A 146 18.30 3.10 0.49
CA TYR A 146 17.91 4.51 0.38
C TYR A 146 16.67 4.85 1.20
N ALA A 147 15.73 3.94 1.35
CA ALA A 147 14.46 4.16 2.06
C ALA A 147 14.51 3.83 3.56
N ARG A 148 15.56 3.17 4.03
CA ARG A 148 15.65 2.51 5.33
C ARG A 148 15.17 3.36 6.51
N ASN A 149 15.57 4.62 6.55
CA ASN A 149 15.19 5.51 7.64
C ASN A 149 13.67 5.72 7.69
N ALA A 150 13.03 6.01 6.56
CA ALA A 150 11.59 6.22 6.49
C ALA A 150 10.80 4.94 6.78
N VAL A 151 11.28 3.78 6.32
CA VAL A 151 10.69 2.45 6.62
C VAL A 151 10.79 2.15 8.12
N ARG A 152 11.95 2.41 8.73
CA ARG A 152 12.12 2.26 10.18
C ARG A 152 11.19 3.20 10.97
N LEU A 153 11.00 4.43 10.52
CA LEU A 153 10.04 5.36 11.13
C LEU A 153 8.61 4.87 11.00
N SER A 154 8.23 4.28 9.86
CA SER A 154 6.93 3.61 9.68
C SER A 154 6.68 2.57 10.78
N ALA A 155 7.65 1.70 11.01
CA ALA A 155 7.58 0.67 12.06
C ALA A 155 7.53 1.27 13.47
N LEU A 156 8.37 2.25 13.76
CA LEU A 156 8.45 2.93 15.06
C LEU A 156 7.15 3.66 15.42
N MET A 157 6.53 4.29 14.44
CA MET A 157 5.28 5.06 14.60
C MET A 157 4.02 4.19 14.50
N GLY A 158 4.15 2.90 14.18
CA GLY A 158 3.02 1.99 14.01
C GLY A 158 2.14 2.33 12.80
N LEU A 159 2.76 2.71 11.69
CA LEU A 159 2.06 3.11 10.46
C LEU A 159 1.96 1.92 9.50
N PRO A 160 0.75 1.43 9.16
CA PRO A 160 0.54 0.25 8.33
C PRO A 160 0.76 0.54 6.83
N ASN A 161 1.94 1.03 6.49
CA ASN A 161 2.38 1.18 5.11
C ASN A 161 2.61 -0.18 4.44
N ILE A 162 2.38 -0.24 3.14
CA ILE A 162 2.63 -1.44 2.33
C ILE A 162 3.85 -1.17 1.45
N PHE A 163 4.93 -1.92 1.69
CA PHE A 163 6.15 -1.86 0.91
C PHE A 163 6.25 -3.08 -0.02
N VAL A 164 6.28 -2.85 -1.33
CA VAL A 164 6.37 -3.91 -2.34
C VAL A 164 7.79 -3.92 -2.90
N TYR A 165 8.59 -4.85 -2.40
CA TYR A 165 9.98 -4.99 -2.82
C TYR A 165 10.15 -6.18 -3.76
N THR A 166 10.60 -5.90 -4.99
CA THR A 166 10.83 -6.92 -6.01
C THR A 166 12.32 -7.14 -6.25
N HIS A 167 12.68 -8.06 -7.13
CA HIS A 167 14.08 -8.35 -7.48
C HIS A 167 14.90 -8.69 -6.23
N ASP A 168 14.39 -9.61 -5.43
CA ASP A 168 14.84 -9.93 -4.07
C ASP A 168 15.92 -11.03 -3.98
N SER A 169 16.66 -11.26 -5.05
CA SER A 169 17.67 -12.33 -5.13
C SER A 169 18.96 -11.88 -5.78
N VAL A 170 20.06 -12.47 -5.33
CA VAL A 170 21.37 -12.38 -6.00
C VAL A 170 21.34 -12.93 -7.43
N ALA A 171 20.35 -13.74 -7.78
CA ALA A 171 20.14 -14.29 -9.11
C ALA A 171 19.49 -13.31 -10.09
N LEU A 172 19.37 -12.02 -9.73
CA LEU A 172 18.85 -10.97 -10.61
C LEU A 172 19.61 -10.91 -11.95
N GLY A 173 20.90 -11.16 -11.94
CA GLY A 173 21.69 -11.39 -13.13
C GLY A 173 22.27 -10.12 -13.74
N GLU A 174 21.73 -9.69 -14.87
CA GLU A 174 22.35 -8.69 -15.77
C GLU A 174 22.55 -7.29 -15.16
N ASP A 175 21.72 -6.88 -14.21
CA ASP A 175 21.85 -5.58 -13.53
C ASP A 175 23.07 -5.51 -12.60
N GLY A 176 23.63 -6.67 -12.22
CA GLY A 176 24.88 -6.79 -11.47
C GLY A 176 24.80 -6.47 -9.97
N PRO A 177 25.95 -6.34 -9.30
CA PRO A 177 26.06 -6.28 -7.85
C PRO A 177 25.32 -5.11 -7.21
N THR A 178 25.16 -4.00 -7.91
CA THR A 178 24.45 -2.81 -7.42
C THR A 178 22.94 -3.02 -7.25
N HIS A 179 22.41 -4.11 -7.83
CA HIS A 179 20.99 -4.46 -7.83
C HIS A 179 20.70 -5.79 -7.13
N GLN A 180 21.73 -6.48 -6.64
CA GLN A 180 21.65 -7.80 -6.04
C GLN A 180 21.64 -7.72 -4.51
N PRO A 181 20.46 -7.90 -3.86
CA PRO A 181 20.37 -7.83 -2.40
C PRO A 181 20.99 -9.06 -1.74
N ILE A 182 21.69 -8.86 -0.63
CA ILE A 182 22.29 -9.94 0.20
C ILE A 182 21.77 -9.82 1.63
N GLU A 183 22.14 -8.76 2.36
CA GLU A 183 21.82 -8.55 3.79
C GLU A 183 20.45 -7.90 4.02
N HIS A 184 19.79 -7.42 2.99
CA HIS A 184 18.57 -6.61 3.07
C HIS A 184 17.43 -7.32 3.80
N MET A 185 17.21 -8.62 3.53
CA MET A 185 16.17 -9.40 4.24
C MET A 185 16.48 -9.56 5.73
N VAL A 186 17.73 -9.75 6.09
CA VAL A 186 18.15 -9.81 7.51
C VAL A 186 17.91 -8.47 8.18
N THR A 187 18.28 -7.39 7.51
CA THR A 187 18.08 -6.02 7.98
C THR A 187 16.60 -5.70 8.22
N LEU A 188 15.72 -6.06 7.28
CA LEU A 188 14.27 -5.85 7.44
C LEU A 188 13.69 -6.73 8.56
N ARG A 189 14.07 -8.01 8.63
CA ARG A 189 13.62 -8.93 9.70
C ARG A 189 14.06 -8.50 11.10
N SER A 190 15.20 -7.83 11.22
CA SER A 190 15.68 -7.30 12.51
C SER A 190 15.04 -5.98 12.92
N THR A 191 14.22 -5.36 12.06
CA THR A 191 13.50 -4.13 12.37
C THR A 191 12.27 -4.45 13.21
N PRO A 192 12.18 -3.97 14.47
CA PRO A 192 11.02 -4.23 15.31
C PRO A 192 9.74 -3.64 14.70
N ASN A 193 8.61 -4.34 14.88
CA ASN A 193 7.30 -3.95 14.36
C ASN A 193 7.24 -3.77 12.83
N LEU A 194 7.99 -4.58 12.09
CA LEU A 194 7.92 -4.65 10.63
C LEU A 194 7.59 -6.09 10.21
N ASN A 195 6.46 -6.31 9.57
CA ASN A 195 6.11 -7.61 9.01
C ASN A 195 6.89 -7.84 7.71
N ASN A 196 7.44 -9.04 7.57
CA ASN A 196 8.19 -9.40 6.38
C ASN A 196 7.62 -10.68 5.77
N TRP A 197 7.13 -10.57 4.54
CA TRP A 197 6.64 -11.67 3.75
C TRP A 197 7.56 -11.90 2.54
N ARG A 198 7.81 -13.14 2.22
CA ARG A 198 8.53 -13.54 1.01
C ARG A 198 7.79 -14.69 0.34
N PRO A 199 6.64 -14.41 -0.29
CA PRO A 199 5.79 -15.42 -0.90
C PRO A 199 6.49 -16.08 -2.10
N ALA A 200 6.25 -17.38 -2.29
CA ALA A 200 6.84 -18.17 -3.38
C ALA A 200 5.90 -18.33 -4.58
N ASP A 201 4.59 -18.19 -4.39
CA ASP A 201 3.57 -18.40 -5.41
C ASP A 201 2.43 -17.37 -5.34
N LEU A 202 1.43 -17.53 -6.20
CA LEU A 202 0.27 -16.62 -6.27
C LEU A 202 -0.60 -16.68 -5.01
N VAL A 203 -0.78 -17.86 -4.42
CA VAL A 203 -1.62 -18.06 -3.24
C VAL A 203 -0.96 -17.41 -2.01
N GLU A 204 0.32 -17.66 -1.78
CA GLU A 204 1.07 -17.02 -0.71
C GLU A 204 1.13 -15.50 -0.90
N THR A 205 1.28 -15.03 -2.15
CA THR A 205 1.27 -13.59 -2.47
C THR A 205 -0.08 -12.97 -2.15
N ALA A 206 -1.19 -13.63 -2.47
CA ALA A 206 -2.53 -13.15 -2.13
C ALA A 206 -2.74 -13.03 -0.62
N VAL A 207 -2.29 -14.03 0.15
CA VAL A 207 -2.33 -14.00 1.62
C VAL A 207 -1.45 -12.90 2.20
N ALA A 208 -0.25 -12.69 1.66
CA ALA A 208 0.65 -11.62 2.08
C ALA A 208 0.02 -10.24 1.83
N TRP A 209 -0.54 -10.00 0.66
CA TRP A 209 -1.28 -8.78 0.35
C TRP A 209 -2.49 -8.58 1.27
N LYS A 210 -3.30 -9.62 1.49
CA LYS A 210 -4.45 -9.54 2.41
C LYS A 210 -4.01 -9.15 3.82
N ASN A 211 -2.93 -9.73 4.30
CA ASN A 211 -2.37 -9.37 5.61
C ASN A 211 -1.90 -7.91 5.64
N ALA A 212 -1.23 -7.45 4.58
CA ALA A 212 -0.75 -6.08 4.47
C ALA A 212 -1.90 -5.05 4.47
N VAL A 213 -2.93 -5.26 3.63
CA VAL A 213 -4.07 -4.32 3.55
C VAL A 213 -4.94 -4.35 4.80
N SER A 214 -4.96 -5.46 5.54
CA SER A 214 -5.73 -5.59 6.80
C SER A 214 -4.95 -5.08 8.02
N SER A 215 -3.67 -4.78 7.88
CA SER A 215 -2.87 -4.25 8.99
C SER A 215 -3.36 -2.86 9.42
N THR A 216 -3.35 -2.61 10.75
CA THR A 216 -3.78 -1.34 11.34
C THR A 216 -2.66 -0.59 12.07
N LYS A 217 -1.57 -1.28 12.41
CA LYS A 217 -0.48 -0.71 13.24
C LYS A 217 0.92 -1.16 12.85
N THR A 218 1.04 -2.02 11.84
CA THR A 218 2.33 -2.62 11.50
C THR A 218 2.55 -2.49 9.99
N PRO A 219 3.64 -1.85 9.54
CA PRO A 219 4.01 -1.85 8.13
C PRO A 219 4.41 -3.26 7.68
N THR A 220 4.18 -3.55 6.42
CA THR A 220 4.42 -4.86 5.81
C THR A 220 5.22 -4.71 4.52
#